data_4b40b405c56e299ce91c79e5711a6666
#
_entry.id   4b40b405c56e299ce91c79e5711a6666
#
_cell.length_a   1.000
_cell.length_b   1.000
_cell.length_c   1.000
_cell.angle_alpha   90.00
_cell.angle_beta   90.00
_cell.angle_gamma   90.00
#
_symmetry.space_group_name_H-M   'P 1'
#
loop_
_entity.id
_entity.type
_entity.pdbx_description
1 polymer ?
#
loop_
_entity_poly.entity_id
_entity_poly.type
_entity_poly.pdbx_seq_one_letter_code
_entity_poly.pdbx_strand_id
1 'polypeptide(L)'
;MPNILLTQKCIRSCPYCFARKHMHDAPPEDILKWEDLIYIVDFFQSGGDTNISLLGGEPFLHPEIVDYILYIIQRGMHVTVFTSGVVSEKILSDAIKKLESVDPRVLSFVVNLNNPRNTAFSENESIGRFFNAFARFCTLSINVYKLDFDYSYALNTINKYGLQRHIRLGLAHPIPGKKNMCIKPNELRKMAEELMAFLPTFEAFDIHVGFDCGMPMCIFSDEEIGKLFKHTMGNVNFRCGVAIDVGPDLDVWACFPLSSYNKHSLLDFQNHEELCHCFADFHNAIRIEVGGIFEKCDNCQYRSKGLCSGGCLSHGLNKFINEEHIRNAQVYPNTLE
;
A
#
# COMPACT_ATOMS: atom_id res chain seq x y z
N MET A 1 -10.43 -2.59 -6.18
CA MET A 1 -9.15 -3.23 -6.58
C MET A 1 -8.63 -3.98 -5.37
N PRO A 2 -8.66 -5.31 -5.38
CA PRO A 2 -8.15 -6.14 -4.30
C PRO A 2 -6.62 -6.24 -4.34
N ASN A 3 -6.04 -6.45 -3.18
CA ASN A 3 -4.64 -6.77 -2.98
C ASN A 3 -4.51 -8.26 -2.66
N ILE A 4 -3.74 -9.00 -3.43
CA ILE A 4 -3.50 -10.44 -3.24
C ILE A 4 -2.07 -10.63 -2.74
N LEU A 5 -1.93 -11.21 -1.55
CA LEU A 5 -0.64 -11.57 -1.00
C LEU A 5 -0.21 -12.93 -1.54
N LEU A 6 0.85 -12.96 -2.32
CA LEU A 6 1.41 -14.21 -2.83
C LEU A 6 2.17 -14.99 -1.76
N THR A 7 2.74 -14.29 -0.81
CA THR A 7 3.41 -14.79 0.40
C THR A 7 3.50 -13.66 1.43
N GLN A 8 3.50 -14.01 2.70
CA GLN A 8 3.76 -13.02 3.75
C GLN A 8 5.26 -12.85 4.03
N LYS A 9 6.11 -13.71 3.48
CA LYS A 9 7.57 -13.64 3.65
C LYS A 9 8.19 -12.49 2.88
N CYS A 10 9.23 -11.88 3.45
CA CYS A 10 10.01 -10.82 2.81
C CYS A 10 11.50 -10.99 3.08
N ILE A 11 12.32 -10.62 2.10
CA ILE A 11 13.78 -10.59 2.22
C ILE A 11 14.27 -9.31 2.91
N ARG A 12 13.41 -8.30 3.05
CA ARG A 12 13.74 -7.02 3.69
C ARG A 12 13.19 -6.92 5.12
N SER A 13 13.87 -6.13 5.94
CA SER A 13 13.43 -5.74 7.29
C SER A 13 13.30 -4.22 7.39
N CYS A 14 12.42 -3.63 6.58
CA CYS A 14 12.20 -2.19 6.57
C CYS A 14 11.73 -1.71 7.97
N PRO A 15 12.36 -0.66 8.55
CA PRO A 15 12.06 -0.24 9.91
C PRO A 15 10.64 0.33 10.09
N TYR A 16 10.04 0.75 8.99
CA TYR A 16 8.68 1.33 8.93
C TYR A 16 7.62 0.31 8.50
N CYS A 17 8.00 -0.93 8.16
CA CYS A 17 7.07 -1.92 7.59
C CYS A 17 5.96 -2.27 8.58
N PHE A 18 4.71 -2.07 8.17
CA PHE A 18 3.53 -2.41 8.95
C PHE A 18 3.14 -3.90 8.85
N ALA A 19 3.63 -4.61 7.83
CA ALA A 19 3.39 -6.05 7.64
C ALA A 19 4.34 -6.95 8.45
N ARG A 20 5.26 -6.39 9.25
CA ARG A 20 6.32 -7.13 9.95
C ARG A 20 5.80 -8.29 10.82
N LYS A 21 4.62 -8.13 11.41
CA LYS A 21 4.00 -9.20 12.22
C LYS A 21 3.65 -10.40 11.35
N HIS A 22 2.99 -10.16 10.23
CA HIS A 22 2.58 -11.21 9.29
C HIS A 22 3.79 -11.99 8.77
N MET A 23 4.89 -11.28 8.43
CA MET A 23 6.12 -11.91 7.98
C MET A 23 6.78 -12.80 9.05
N HIS A 24 6.63 -12.44 10.32
CA HIS A 24 7.22 -13.18 11.44
C HIS A 24 6.40 -14.42 11.83
N ASP A 25 5.08 -14.32 11.69
CA ASP A 25 4.12 -15.35 12.08
C ASP A 25 3.77 -16.27 10.90
N ALA A 26 4.30 -16.00 9.70
CA ALA A 26 4.01 -16.78 8.49
C ALA A 26 4.55 -18.21 8.58
N PRO A 27 3.72 -19.23 8.26
CA PRO A 27 4.14 -20.62 8.27
C PRO A 27 5.24 -20.89 7.20
N PRO A 28 6.01 -21.99 7.31
CA PRO A 28 7.04 -22.32 6.32
C PRO A 28 6.53 -22.42 4.89
N GLU A 29 5.30 -22.89 4.70
CA GLU A 29 4.63 -23.10 3.41
C GLU A 29 3.70 -21.97 3.01
N ASP A 30 3.98 -20.74 3.46
CA ASP A 30 3.18 -19.55 3.20
C ASP A 30 3.35 -19.09 1.74
N ILE A 31 2.63 -19.74 0.83
CA ILE A 31 2.61 -19.46 -0.61
C ILE A 31 1.19 -19.64 -1.13
N LEU A 32 0.67 -18.65 -1.86
CA LEU A 32 -0.63 -18.75 -2.53
C LEU A 32 -0.61 -19.85 -3.60
N LYS A 33 -1.56 -20.74 -3.55
CA LYS A 33 -1.68 -21.82 -4.53
C LYS A 33 -2.37 -21.35 -5.81
N TRP A 34 -2.13 -22.08 -6.89
CA TRP A 34 -2.72 -21.77 -8.20
C TRP A 34 -4.25 -21.81 -8.19
N GLU A 35 -4.82 -22.80 -7.53
CA GLU A 35 -6.28 -22.97 -7.40
C GLU A 35 -6.92 -21.81 -6.63
N ASP A 36 -6.24 -21.36 -5.58
CA ASP A 36 -6.71 -20.25 -4.75
C ASP A 36 -6.59 -18.92 -5.52
N LEU A 37 -5.55 -18.72 -6.33
CA LEU A 37 -5.45 -17.57 -7.23
C LEU A 37 -6.62 -17.52 -8.20
N ILE A 38 -6.96 -18.65 -8.85
CA ILE A 38 -8.08 -18.74 -9.78
C ILE A 38 -9.36 -18.32 -9.08
N TYR A 39 -9.62 -18.88 -7.89
CA TYR A 39 -10.81 -18.55 -7.10
C TYR A 39 -10.88 -17.05 -6.77
N ILE A 40 -9.79 -16.46 -6.29
CA ILE A 40 -9.73 -15.04 -5.96
C ILE A 40 -9.99 -14.18 -7.20
N VAL A 41 -9.35 -14.49 -8.33
CA VAL A 41 -9.52 -13.75 -9.58
C VAL A 41 -10.96 -13.82 -10.07
N ASP A 42 -11.58 -15.01 -10.05
CA ASP A 42 -12.97 -15.20 -10.45
C ASP A 42 -13.94 -14.44 -9.53
N PHE A 43 -13.70 -14.48 -8.23
CA PHE A 43 -14.52 -13.78 -7.23
C PHE A 43 -14.53 -12.27 -7.48
N PHE A 44 -13.37 -11.63 -7.62
CA PHE A 44 -13.28 -10.19 -7.81
C PHE A 44 -13.69 -9.76 -9.22
N GLN A 45 -13.37 -10.54 -10.25
CA GLN A 45 -13.80 -10.24 -11.62
C GLN A 45 -15.31 -10.30 -11.77
N SER A 46 -15.98 -11.27 -11.12
CA SER A 46 -17.45 -11.36 -11.10
C SER A 46 -18.10 -10.15 -10.43
N GLY A 47 -17.40 -9.52 -9.48
CA GLY A 47 -17.81 -8.27 -8.84
C GLY A 47 -17.51 -7.00 -9.64
N GLY A 48 -16.95 -7.13 -10.85
CA GLY A 48 -16.66 -6.01 -11.75
C GLY A 48 -15.28 -5.37 -11.55
N ASP A 49 -14.39 -5.92 -10.72
CA ASP A 49 -13.02 -5.46 -10.64
C ASP A 49 -12.27 -5.75 -11.96
N THR A 50 -11.54 -4.74 -12.44
CA THR A 50 -10.72 -4.81 -13.65
C THR A 50 -9.22 -4.76 -13.33
N ASN A 51 -8.86 -4.59 -12.06
CA ASN A 51 -7.48 -4.43 -11.63
C ASN A 51 -7.22 -5.30 -10.41
N ILE A 52 -6.06 -5.95 -10.38
CA ILE A 52 -5.56 -6.72 -9.24
C ILE A 52 -4.19 -6.20 -8.85
N SER A 53 -3.96 -6.07 -7.55
CA SER A 53 -2.64 -5.82 -6.99
C SER A 53 -2.05 -7.13 -6.46
N LEU A 54 -0.86 -7.48 -6.91
CA LEU A 54 -0.06 -8.56 -6.34
C LEU A 54 0.97 -7.96 -5.39
N LEU A 55 0.96 -8.45 -4.16
CA LEU A 55 1.86 -8.00 -3.10
C LEU A 55 2.17 -9.14 -2.12
N GLY A 56 2.62 -8.79 -0.94
CA GLY A 56 2.95 -9.72 0.12
C GLY A 56 4.00 -9.12 1.03
N GLY A 57 4.88 -9.94 1.57
CA GLY A 57 6.17 -9.48 2.04
C GLY A 57 7.01 -9.04 0.84
N GLU A 58 7.42 -10.02 0.02
CA GLU A 58 8.02 -9.79 -1.30
C GLU A 58 7.41 -10.77 -2.31
N PRO A 59 6.59 -10.33 -3.25
CA PRO A 59 5.86 -11.21 -4.16
C PRO A 59 6.79 -12.00 -5.08
N PHE A 60 7.98 -11.49 -5.41
CA PHE A 60 8.97 -12.23 -6.21
C PHE A 60 9.69 -13.35 -5.45
N LEU A 61 9.33 -13.62 -4.20
CA LEU A 61 9.67 -14.89 -3.53
C LEU A 61 8.76 -16.04 -3.98
N HIS A 62 7.60 -15.74 -4.59
CA HIS A 62 6.74 -16.75 -5.15
C HIS A 62 7.33 -17.30 -6.47
N PRO A 63 7.55 -18.61 -6.60
CA PRO A 63 8.23 -19.18 -7.76
C PRO A 63 7.46 -19.00 -9.07
N GLU A 64 6.15 -18.93 -9.03
CA GLU A 64 5.25 -18.86 -10.19
C GLU A 64 4.66 -17.46 -10.42
N ILE A 65 5.22 -16.42 -9.80
CA ILE A 65 4.68 -15.05 -9.90
C ILE A 65 4.48 -14.59 -11.35
N VAL A 66 5.39 -14.96 -12.24
CA VAL A 66 5.32 -14.54 -13.66
C VAL A 66 4.11 -15.18 -14.35
N ASP A 67 3.84 -16.43 -14.05
CA ASP A 67 2.68 -17.14 -14.60
C ASP A 67 1.37 -16.61 -14.01
N TYR A 68 1.36 -16.20 -12.73
CA TYR A 68 0.23 -15.52 -12.09
C TYR A 68 -0.09 -14.17 -12.75
N ILE A 69 0.94 -13.35 -13.02
CA ILE A 69 0.80 -12.10 -13.75
C ILE A 69 0.17 -12.34 -15.13
N LEU A 70 0.71 -13.30 -15.90
CA LEU A 70 0.20 -13.61 -17.23
C LEU A 70 -1.22 -14.14 -17.21
N TYR A 71 -1.57 -15.00 -16.25
CA TYR A 71 -2.93 -15.51 -16.09
C TYR A 71 -3.92 -14.37 -15.87
N ILE A 72 -3.64 -13.45 -14.95
CA ILE A 72 -4.53 -12.32 -14.65
C ILE A 72 -4.70 -11.41 -15.90
N ILE A 73 -3.60 -11.16 -16.62
CA ILE A 73 -3.66 -10.38 -17.87
C ILE A 73 -4.50 -11.11 -18.95
N GLN A 74 -4.35 -12.42 -19.07
CA GLN A 74 -5.15 -13.24 -20.02
C GLN A 74 -6.64 -13.23 -19.67
N ARG A 75 -6.99 -13.01 -18.40
CA ARG A 75 -8.38 -12.79 -17.96
C ARG A 75 -8.90 -11.38 -18.30
N GLY A 76 -8.11 -10.55 -18.97
CA GLY A 76 -8.46 -9.18 -19.36
C GLY A 76 -8.37 -8.17 -18.22
N MET A 77 -7.67 -8.48 -17.16
CA MET A 77 -7.48 -7.60 -16.00
C MET A 77 -6.10 -6.93 -16.02
N HIS A 78 -5.99 -5.77 -15.39
CA HIS A 78 -4.72 -5.08 -15.18
C HIS A 78 -4.04 -5.57 -13.91
N VAL A 79 -2.71 -5.66 -13.94
CA VAL A 79 -1.91 -6.12 -12.79
C VAL A 79 -0.98 -5.01 -12.32
N THR A 80 -1.02 -4.74 -11.02
CA THR A 80 -0.02 -3.93 -10.33
C THR A 80 0.75 -4.80 -9.34
N VAL A 81 2.07 -4.89 -9.48
CA VAL A 81 2.91 -5.66 -8.56
C VAL A 81 3.66 -4.72 -7.64
N PHE A 82 3.43 -4.83 -6.34
CA PHE A 82 4.17 -4.08 -5.32
C PHE A 82 5.38 -4.89 -4.87
N THR A 83 6.57 -4.43 -5.19
CA THR A 83 7.82 -5.18 -4.97
C THR A 83 8.93 -4.30 -4.42
N SER A 84 9.93 -4.93 -3.84
CA SER A 84 11.21 -4.28 -3.51
C SER A 84 12.15 -4.15 -4.71
N GLY A 85 11.89 -4.89 -5.80
CA GLY A 85 12.79 -5.02 -6.93
C GLY A 85 14.01 -5.93 -6.66
N VAL A 86 14.07 -6.56 -5.49
CA VAL A 86 15.14 -7.53 -5.18
C VAL A 86 14.67 -8.91 -5.58
N VAL A 87 15.12 -9.36 -6.74
CA VAL A 87 14.63 -10.58 -7.41
C VAL A 87 15.80 -11.51 -7.69
N SER A 88 15.57 -12.81 -7.52
CA SER A 88 16.58 -13.82 -7.86
C SER A 88 16.84 -13.85 -9.38
N GLU A 89 18.08 -14.16 -9.79
CA GLU A 89 18.46 -14.25 -11.21
C GLU A 89 17.56 -15.18 -12.01
N LYS A 90 17.16 -16.29 -11.41
CA LYS A 90 16.28 -17.28 -12.06
C LYS A 90 14.92 -16.68 -12.41
N ILE A 91 14.27 -16.03 -11.43
CA ILE A 91 12.95 -15.43 -11.63
C ILE A 91 13.05 -14.20 -12.53
N LEU A 92 14.11 -13.39 -12.39
CA LEU A 92 14.33 -12.23 -13.23
C LEU A 92 14.47 -12.62 -14.70
N SER A 93 15.25 -13.68 -15.01
CA SER A 93 15.46 -14.18 -16.37
C SER A 93 14.16 -14.73 -16.98
N ASP A 94 13.35 -15.44 -16.20
CA ASP A 94 12.03 -15.93 -16.64
C ASP A 94 11.07 -14.76 -16.89
N ALA A 95 11.03 -13.78 -15.98
CA ALA A 95 10.21 -12.60 -16.12
C ALA A 95 10.58 -11.76 -17.36
N ILE A 96 11.87 -11.54 -17.63
CA ILE A 96 12.33 -10.84 -18.82
C ILE A 96 11.78 -11.55 -20.07
N LYS A 97 11.97 -12.85 -20.18
CA LYS A 97 11.55 -13.64 -21.34
C LYS A 97 10.03 -13.61 -21.56
N LYS A 98 9.25 -13.78 -20.49
CA LYS A 98 7.80 -13.93 -20.57
C LYS A 98 7.05 -12.60 -20.65
N LEU A 99 7.59 -11.51 -20.04
CA LEU A 99 6.92 -10.20 -19.96
C LEU A 99 7.40 -9.21 -21.04
N GLU A 100 8.36 -9.56 -21.89
CA GLU A 100 8.93 -8.68 -22.92
C GLU A 100 7.86 -8.09 -23.85
N SER A 101 6.86 -8.88 -24.23
CA SER A 101 5.78 -8.48 -25.17
C SER A 101 4.53 -7.92 -24.47
N VAL A 102 4.51 -7.85 -23.13
CA VAL A 102 3.37 -7.35 -22.38
C VAL A 102 3.22 -5.84 -22.59
N ASP A 103 1.97 -5.40 -22.81
CA ASP A 103 1.64 -3.98 -22.93
C ASP A 103 1.82 -3.26 -21.57
N PRO A 104 2.59 -2.17 -21.50
CA PRO A 104 2.75 -1.40 -20.26
C PRO A 104 1.44 -0.80 -19.70
N ARG A 105 0.37 -0.79 -20.47
CA ARG A 105 -0.93 -0.32 -19.99
C ARG A 105 -1.63 -1.33 -19.08
N VAL A 106 -1.29 -2.62 -19.18
CA VAL A 106 -1.94 -3.67 -18.38
C VAL A 106 -1.06 -4.23 -17.26
N LEU A 107 0.22 -3.84 -17.20
CA LEU A 107 1.16 -4.25 -16.15
C LEU A 107 1.91 -3.05 -15.60
N SER A 108 2.00 -2.95 -14.28
CA SER A 108 2.80 -1.95 -13.57
C SER A 108 3.56 -2.58 -12.40
N PHE A 109 4.82 -2.20 -12.23
CA PHE A 109 5.61 -2.50 -11.04
C PHE A 109 5.73 -1.25 -10.18
N VAL A 110 5.15 -1.28 -8.98
CA VAL A 110 5.34 -0.24 -7.96
C VAL A 110 6.50 -0.68 -7.07
N VAL A 111 7.68 -0.11 -7.35
CA VAL A 111 8.93 -0.53 -6.70
C VAL A 111 9.19 0.33 -5.46
N ASN A 112 9.09 -0.30 -4.28
CA ASN A 112 9.38 0.36 -3.00
C ASN A 112 10.88 0.52 -2.82
N LEU A 113 11.38 1.75 -3.00
CA LEU A 113 12.79 2.09 -2.95
C LEU A 113 13.17 2.67 -1.58
N ASN A 114 14.08 2.00 -0.87
CA ASN A 114 14.79 2.58 0.26
C ASN A 114 15.96 3.44 -0.24
N ASN A 115 16.44 4.38 0.60
CA ASN A 115 17.60 5.17 0.23
C ASN A 115 18.81 4.25 -0.04
N PRO A 116 19.41 4.24 -1.24
CA PRO A 116 20.50 3.34 -1.62
C PRO A 116 21.74 3.43 -0.75
N ARG A 117 21.93 4.57 -0.06
CA ARG A 117 23.03 4.74 0.91
C ARG A 117 22.86 3.91 2.18
N ASN A 118 21.63 3.49 2.48
CA ASN A 118 21.27 2.74 3.66
C ASN A 118 20.94 1.27 3.36
N THR A 119 21.18 0.83 2.12
CA THR A 119 20.91 -0.54 1.63
C THR A 119 22.21 -1.26 1.28
N ALA A 120 22.20 -2.59 1.39
CA ALA A 120 23.36 -3.40 1.02
C ALA A 120 23.68 -3.26 -0.49
N PHE A 121 24.97 -3.35 -0.83
CA PHE A 121 25.41 -3.24 -2.23
C PHE A 121 24.72 -4.27 -3.12
N SER A 122 24.65 -5.53 -2.70
CA SER A 122 23.99 -6.62 -3.46
C SER A 122 22.51 -6.37 -3.70
N GLU A 123 21.81 -5.72 -2.76
CA GLU A 123 20.43 -5.31 -2.92
C GLU A 123 20.30 -4.21 -3.98
N ASN A 124 21.16 -3.19 -3.92
CA ASN A 124 21.17 -2.13 -4.92
C ASN A 124 21.49 -2.65 -6.33
N GLU A 125 22.38 -3.64 -6.46
CA GLU A 125 22.67 -4.28 -7.76
C GLU A 125 21.44 -5.05 -8.27
N SER A 126 20.76 -5.81 -7.43
CA SER A 126 19.55 -6.54 -7.83
C SER A 126 18.46 -5.60 -8.31
N ILE A 127 18.19 -4.52 -7.57
CA ILE A 127 17.24 -3.47 -7.96
C ILE A 127 17.66 -2.82 -9.29
N GLY A 128 18.95 -2.54 -9.47
CA GLY A 128 19.48 -1.98 -10.72
C GLY A 128 19.22 -2.89 -11.92
N ARG A 129 19.41 -4.22 -11.78
CA ARG A 129 19.09 -5.18 -12.82
C ARG A 129 17.59 -5.21 -13.13
N PHE A 130 16.75 -5.16 -12.09
CA PHE A 130 15.31 -5.09 -12.25
C PHE A 130 14.87 -3.84 -13.03
N PHE A 131 15.38 -2.66 -12.67
CA PHE A 131 15.08 -1.42 -13.38
C PHE A 131 15.57 -1.44 -14.84
N ASN A 132 16.76 -1.96 -15.11
CA ASN A 132 17.26 -2.09 -16.48
C ASN A 132 16.35 -2.99 -17.36
N ALA A 133 15.75 -4.03 -16.76
CA ALA A 133 14.86 -4.93 -17.48
C ALA A 133 13.45 -4.35 -17.68
N PHE A 134 12.93 -3.64 -16.67
CA PHE A 134 11.51 -3.30 -16.58
C PHE A 134 11.21 -1.81 -16.45
N ALA A 135 12.14 -0.92 -16.79
CA ALA A 135 11.99 0.53 -16.62
C ALA A 135 10.61 1.06 -17.07
N ARG A 136 10.13 0.61 -18.23
CA ARG A 136 8.85 1.05 -18.82
C ARG A 136 7.61 0.70 -18.00
N PHE A 137 7.70 -0.28 -17.10
CA PHE A 137 6.64 -0.69 -16.21
C PHE A 137 6.77 -0.12 -14.81
N CYS A 138 7.93 0.49 -14.47
CA CYS A 138 8.27 0.83 -13.10
C CYS A 138 7.86 2.24 -12.70
N THR A 139 7.06 2.32 -11.64
CA THR A 139 6.79 3.51 -10.85
C THR A 139 7.50 3.37 -9.51
N LEU A 140 8.25 4.40 -9.08
CA LEU A 140 8.85 4.37 -7.75
C LEU A 140 7.81 4.60 -6.66
N SER A 141 7.95 3.86 -5.56
CA SER A 141 7.27 4.11 -4.29
C SER A 141 8.31 4.41 -3.22
N ILE A 142 8.09 5.48 -2.47
CA ILE A 142 8.89 5.84 -1.29
C ILE A 142 7.98 6.04 -0.09
N ASN A 143 8.44 5.61 1.09
CA ASN A 143 7.69 5.78 2.33
C ASN A 143 8.40 6.76 3.24
N VAL A 144 7.73 7.85 3.59
CA VAL A 144 8.24 8.85 4.52
C VAL A 144 7.95 8.38 5.96
N TYR A 145 9.00 8.13 6.73
CA TYR A 145 8.91 7.55 8.07
C TYR A 145 9.66 8.32 9.14
N LYS A 146 10.35 9.40 8.75
CA LYS A 146 11.11 10.29 9.62
C LYS A 146 11.16 11.70 9.03
N LEU A 147 11.47 12.68 9.84
CA LEU A 147 11.82 14.04 9.39
C LEU A 147 13.19 14.05 8.69
N ASP A 148 13.49 15.16 8.03
CA ASP A 148 14.71 15.37 7.22
C ASP A 148 14.85 14.24 6.17
N PHE A 149 13.73 13.93 5.48
CA PHE A 149 13.69 12.86 4.49
C PHE A 149 14.36 13.31 3.19
N ASP A 150 15.36 12.54 2.76
CA ASP A 150 16.07 12.80 1.50
C ASP A 150 15.26 12.27 0.31
N TYR A 151 14.57 13.16 -0.41
CA TYR A 151 13.83 12.81 -1.64
C TYR A 151 14.72 12.71 -2.87
N SER A 152 15.96 13.18 -2.82
CA SER A 152 16.84 13.31 -4.00
C SER A 152 17.22 11.97 -4.63
N TYR A 153 17.30 10.88 -3.82
CA TYR A 153 17.64 9.58 -4.37
C TYR A 153 16.55 9.01 -5.30
N ALA A 154 15.29 9.39 -5.10
CA ALA A 154 14.21 8.99 -5.99
C ALA A 154 14.35 9.66 -7.36
N LEU A 155 14.62 10.98 -7.40
CA LEU A 155 14.93 11.71 -8.63
C LEU A 155 16.09 11.08 -9.39
N ASN A 156 17.20 10.85 -8.67
CA ASN A 156 18.41 10.27 -9.25
C ASN A 156 18.13 8.88 -9.86
N THR A 157 17.31 8.07 -9.20
CA THR A 157 16.95 6.74 -9.68
C THR A 157 16.07 6.81 -10.92
N ILE A 158 15.03 7.66 -10.94
CA ILE A 158 14.18 7.87 -12.11
C ILE A 158 15.02 8.28 -13.32
N ASN A 159 15.89 9.28 -13.15
CA ASN A 159 16.73 9.79 -14.24
C ASN A 159 17.76 8.76 -14.70
N LYS A 160 18.38 8.03 -13.77
CA LYS A 160 19.41 7.02 -14.09
C LYS A 160 18.86 5.87 -14.93
N TYR A 161 17.66 5.40 -14.62
CA TYR A 161 17.08 4.20 -15.25
C TYR A 161 15.97 4.51 -16.26
N GLY A 162 15.59 5.78 -16.44
CA GLY A 162 14.51 6.17 -17.35
C GLY A 162 13.14 5.62 -16.93
N LEU A 163 12.87 5.63 -15.62
CA LEU A 163 11.61 5.12 -15.07
C LEU A 163 10.45 6.08 -15.37
N GLN A 164 9.22 5.64 -15.11
CA GLN A 164 8.06 6.50 -15.23
C GLN A 164 8.22 7.77 -14.37
N ARG A 165 7.81 8.92 -14.92
CA ARG A 165 7.88 10.23 -14.27
C ARG A 165 6.80 10.41 -13.20
N HIS A 166 6.63 9.37 -12.39
CA HIS A 166 5.67 9.32 -11.29
C HIS A 166 6.28 8.69 -10.05
N ILE A 167 5.99 9.25 -8.87
CA ILE A 167 6.37 8.70 -7.57
C ILE A 167 5.12 8.48 -6.75
N ARG A 168 4.93 7.27 -6.20
CA ARG A 168 3.96 7.00 -5.15
C ARG A 168 4.60 7.32 -3.81
N LEU A 169 4.09 8.34 -3.13
CA LEU A 169 4.56 8.79 -1.83
C LEU A 169 3.65 8.27 -0.74
N GLY A 170 4.13 7.30 0.03
CA GLY A 170 3.47 6.77 1.21
C GLY A 170 3.94 7.45 2.50
N LEU A 171 3.04 7.54 3.47
CA LEU A 171 3.36 7.88 4.84
C LEU A 171 3.40 6.60 5.67
N ALA A 172 4.51 6.37 6.37
CA ALA A 172 4.59 5.23 7.29
C ALA A 172 3.66 5.44 8.49
N HIS A 173 2.83 4.46 8.76
CA HIS A 173 1.86 4.48 9.86
C HIS A 173 2.27 3.55 10.99
N PRO A 174 1.88 3.83 12.24
CA PRO A 174 2.15 2.94 13.36
C PRO A 174 1.44 1.60 13.19
N ILE A 175 2.05 0.55 13.71
CA ILE A 175 1.37 -0.74 13.87
C ILE A 175 0.63 -0.69 15.20
N PRO A 176 -0.70 -0.93 15.23
CA PRO A 176 -1.42 -0.99 16.49
C PRO A 176 -0.80 -1.97 17.48
N GLY A 177 -0.45 -1.48 18.68
CA GLY A 177 0.17 -2.29 19.76
C GLY A 177 1.63 -2.70 19.57
N LYS A 178 2.32 -2.18 18.53
CA LYS A 178 3.73 -2.52 18.26
C LYS A 178 4.56 -1.27 17.93
N LYS A 179 5.87 -1.43 17.96
CA LYS A 179 6.81 -0.35 17.61
C LYS A 179 7.34 -0.56 16.19
N ASN A 180 7.14 0.44 15.35
CA ASN A 180 7.83 0.63 14.07
C ASN A 180 8.20 2.11 13.92
N MET A 181 9.03 2.45 12.94
CA MET A 181 9.36 3.84 12.66
C MET A 181 8.24 4.49 11.85
N CYS A 182 7.67 5.55 12.40
CA CYS A 182 6.71 6.41 11.74
C CYS A 182 6.80 7.83 12.30
N ILE A 183 6.34 8.81 11.53
CA ILE A 183 6.27 10.21 11.96
C ILE A 183 5.13 10.34 12.99
N LYS A 184 5.42 11.01 14.11
CA LYS A 184 4.41 11.25 15.14
C LYS A 184 3.39 12.29 14.67
N PRO A 185 2.14 12.26 15.17
CA PRO A 185 1.11 13.21 14.78
C PRO A 185 1.52 14.69 14.92
N ASN A 186 2.23 15.04 15.99
CA ASN A 186 2.71 16.40 16.24
C ASN A 186 3.86 16.84 15.31
N GLU A 187 4.48 15.93 14.58
CA GLU A 187 5.57 16.18 13.63
C GLU A 187 5.08 16.24 12.17
N LEU A 188 3.82 15.85 11.91
CA LEU A 188 3.28 15.78 10.54
C LEU A 188 3.25 17.12 9.82
N ARG A 189 3.05 18.24 10.55
CA ARG A 189 3.12 19.58 9.94
C ARG A 189 4.53 19.87 9.41
N LYS A 190 5.56 19.56 10.20
CA LYS A 190 6.97 19.75 9.78
C LYS A 190 7.30 18.88 8.55
N MET A 191 6.85 17.61 8.54
CA MET A 191 7.00 16.74 7.38
C MET A 191 6.32 17.33 6.13
N ALA A 192 5.12 17.91 6.27
CA ALA A 192 4.43 18.55 5.16
C ALA A 192 5.22 19.76 4.63
N GLU A 193 5.80 20.58 5.51
CA GLU A 193 6.67 21.71 5.12
C GLU A 193 7.91 21.24 4.36
N GLU A 194 8.58 20.18 4.82
CA GLU A 194 9.74 19.58 4.13
C GLU A 194 9.35 19.06 2.72
N LEU A 195 8.22 18.40 2.60
CA LEU A 195 7.70 17.93 1.32
C LEU A 195 7.38 19.10 0.38
N MET A 196 6.70 20.12 0.88
CA MET A 196 6.34 21.29 0.09
C MET A 196 7.55 22.12 -0.34
N ALA A 197 8.61 22.15 0.46
CA ALA A 197 9.87 22.76 0.09
C ALA A 197 10.59 22.01 -1.05
N PHE A 198 10.39 20.68 -1.16
CA PHE A 198 10.98 19.84 -2.20
C PHE A 198 10.11 19.75 -3.46
N LEU A 199 8.83 20.07 -3.40
CA LEU A 199 7.88 19.94 -4.51
C LEU A 199 8.32 20.67 -5.80
N PRO A 200 8.85 21.91 -5.75
CA PRO A 200 9.38 22.57 -6.95
C PRO A 200 10.51 21.81 -7.65
N THR A 201 11.28 21.01 -6.90
CA THR A 201 12.32 20.16 -7.48
C THR A 201 11.69 19.00 -8.27
N PHE A 202 10.65 18.36 -7.77
CA PHE A 202 9.90 17.36 -8.55
C PHE A 202 9.32 17.98 -9.83
N GLU A 203 8.74 19.17 -9.75
CA GLU A 203 8.19 19.90 -10.90
C GLU A 203 9.26 20.22 -11.94
N ALA A 204 10.43 20.69 -11.51
CA ALA A 204 11.55 21.02 -12.40
C ALA A 204 12.06 19.79 -13.19
N PHE A 205 11.86 18.59 -12.68
CA PHE A 205 12.20 17.32 -13.34
C PHE A 205 11.00 16.64 -14.01
N ASP A 206 9.86 17.32 -14.12
CA ASP A 206 8.63 16.80 -14.69
C ASP A 206 8.19 15.49 -14.01
N ILE A 207 8.31 15.42 -12.68
CA ILE A 207 7.94 14.26 -11.87
C ILE A 207 6.69 14.57 -11.10
N HIS A 208 5.65 13.76 -11.30
CA HIS A 208 4.38 13.84 -10.58
C HIS A 208 4.41 12.99 -9.31
N VAL A 209 3.91 13.54 -8.20
CA VAL A 209 3.79 12.82 -6.93
C VAL A 209 2.34 12.42 -6.72
N GLY A 210 2.10 11.11 -6.64
CA GLY A 210 0.84 10.56 -6.18
C GLY A 210 0.92 10.22 -4.70
N PHE A 211 -0.11 10.56 -3.94
CA PHE A 211 -0.16 10.31 -2.50
C PHE A 211 -0.88 9.00 -2.20
N ASP A 212 -0.30 8.23 -1.29
CA ASP A 212 -0.98 7.09 -0.67
C ASP A 212 -1.97 7.56 0.41
N CYS A 213 -2.81 6.64 0.91
CA CYS A 213 -3.80 6.95 1.92
C CYS A 213 -3.19 7.41 3.26
N GLY A 214 -4.02 8.01 4.10
CA GLY A 214 -3.71 8.26 5.51
C GLY A 214 -3.09 9.62 5.84
N MET A 215 -2.83 10.48 4.85
CA MET A 215 -2.43 11.86 5.12
C MET A 215 -3.63 12.69 5.55
N PRO A 216 -3.57 13.39 6.71
CA PRO A 216 -4.63 14.33 7.08
C PRO A 216 -4.48 15.66 6.34
N MET A 217 -5.60 16.20 5.82
CA MET A 217 -5.61 17.43 5.05
C MET A 217 -5.04 18.63 5.82
N CYS A 218 -5.32 18.70 7.12
CA CYS A 218 -4.99 19.84 7.97
C CYS A 218 -3.49 19.99 8.35
N ILE A 219 -2.62 19.11 7.84
CA ILE A 219 -1.17 19.30 7.96
C ILE A 219 -0.63 20.26 6.89
N PHE A 220 -1.43 20.55 5.88
CA PHE A 220 -1.14 21.52 4.82
C PHE A 220 -1.94 22.80 5.05
N SER A 221 -1.40 23.96 4.67
CA SER A 221 -2.14 25.21 4.55
C SER A 221 -3.04 25.19 3.30
N ASP A 222 -4.00 26.10 3.21
CA ASP A 222 -4.87 26.20 2.04
C ASP A 222 -4.07 26.48 0.74
N GLU A 223 -3.02 27.30 0.83
CA GLU A 223 -2.11 27.56 -0.30
C GLU A 223 -1.35 26.29 -0.73
N GLU A 224 -0.84 25.53 0.24
CA GLU A 224 -0.14 24.25 -0.02
C GLU A 224 -1.09 23.21 -0.62
N ILE A 225 -2.33 23.14 -0.13
CA ILE A 225 -3.37 22.28 -0.73
C ILE A 225 -3.60 22.67 -2.19
N GLY A 226 -3.72 23.97 -2.48
CA GLY A 226 -3.86 24.47 -3.85
C GLY A 226 -2.68 24.05 -4.75
N LYS A 227 -1.45 24.15 -4.26
CA LYS A 227 -0.24 23.68 -4.97
C LYS A 227 -0.27 22.17 -5.20
N LEU A 228 -0.65 21.37 -4.19
CA LEU A 228 -0.78 19.93 -4.32
C LEU A 228 -1.83 19.53 -5.35
N PHE A 229 -3.01 20.16 -5.34
CA PHE A 229 -4.05 19.91 -6.34
C PHE A 229 -3.57 20.21 -7.76
N LYS A 230 -2.83 21.31 -7.93
CA LYS A 230 -2.24 21.65 -9.23
C LYS A 230 -1.20 20.62 -9.66
N HIS A 231 -0.28 20.25 -8.76
CA HIS A 231 0.81 19.30 -9.03
C HIS A 231 0.28 17.90 -9.36
N THR A 232 -0.75 17.44 -8.66
CA THR A 232 -1.36 16.12 -8.85
C THR A 232 -2.47 16.10 -9.90
N MET A 233 -2.73 17.23 -10.58
CA MET A 233 -3.86 17.40 -11.51
C MET A 233 -5.21 16.99 -10.88
N GLY A 234 -5.40 17.33 -9.60
CA GLY A 234 -6.60 17.02 -8.84
C GLY A 234 -6.65 15.64 -8.19
N ASN A 235 -5.65 14.81 -8.38
CA ASN A 235 -5.61 13.43 -7.88
C ASN A 235 -5.09 13.27 -6.44
N VAL A 236 -5.04 14.36 -5.65
CA VAL A 236 -4.73 14.25 -4.22
C VAL A 236 -5.96 13.80 -3.44
N ASN A 237 -5.79 12.79 -2.59
CA ASN A 237 -6.87 12.24 -1.78
C ASN A 237 -6.46 12.19 -0.30
N PHE A 238 -7.27 12.80 0.56
CA PHE A 238 -7.09 12.79 2.02
C PHE A 238 -8.06 11.84 2.73
N ARG A 239 -8.67 10.93 1.98
CA ARG A 239 -9.59 9.93 2.52
C ARG A 239 -8.83 8.63 2.75
N CYS A 240 -9.25 7.91 3.77
CA CYS A 240 -8.83 6.54 4.02
C CYS A 240 -10.07 5.67 3.79
N GLY A 241 -9.99 4.81 2.81
CA GLY A 241 -11.04 3.86 2.47
C GLY A 241 -10.62 2.44 2.77
N VAL A 242 -11.53 1.51 2.54
CA VAL A 242 -11.26 0.09 2.67
C VAL A 242 -10.34 -0.35 1.53
N ALA A 243 -9.22 -0.97 1.88
CA ALA A 243 -8.39 -1.75 0.97
C ALA A 243 -8.59 -3.22 1.34
N ILE A 244 -9.11 -4.02 0.42
CA ILE A 244 -9.30 -5.46 0.66
C ILE A 244 -7.99 -6.17 0.37
N ASP A 245 -7.42 -6.78 1.41
CA ASP A 245 -6.23 -7.61 1.34
C ASP A 245 -6.63 -9.08 1.51
N VAL A 246 -6.17 -9.96 0.63
CA VAL A 246 -6.42 -11.40 0.65
C VAL A 246 -5.09 -12.13 0.87
N GLY A 247 -5.00 -12.92 1.92
CA GLY A 247 -3.84 -13.73 2.27
C GLY A 247 -3.70 -15.01 1.43
N PRO A 248 -2.54 -15.68 1.50
CA PRO A 248 -2.30 -16.94 0.80
C PRO A 248 -3.19 -18.11 1.24
N ASP A 249 -3.80 -17.98 2.40
CA ASP A 249 -4.71 -18.92 3.04
C ASP A 249 -6.21 -18.58 2.82
N LEU A 250 -6.49 -17.66 1.91
CA LEU A 250 -7.82 -17.09 1.66
C LEU A 250 -8.40 -16.28 2.83
N ASP A 251 -7.61 -15.98 3.83
CA ASP A 251 -8.00 -14.99 4.82
C ASP A 251 -8.11 -13.61 4.19
N VAL A 252 -9.14 -12.85 4.56
CA VAL A 252 -9.41 -11.52 4.03
C VAL A 252 -9.60 -10.51 5.15
N TRP A 253 -9.05 -9.32 4.98
CA TRP A 253 -9.15 -8.21 5.92
C TRP A 253 -9.13 -6.85 5.23
N ALA A 254 -9.54 -5.80 5.95
CA ALA A 254 -9.45 -4.42 5.47
C ALA A 254 -8.12 -3.80 5.88
N CYS A 255 -7.20 -3.65 4.97
CA CYS A 255 -5.85 -3.09 5.08
C CYS A 255 -4.95 -3.68 6.21
N PHE A 256 -3.63 -3.67 6.02
CA PHE A 256 -2.68 -4.27 6.96
C PHE A 256 -2.74 -3.74 8.40
N PRO A 257 -2.87 -2.43 8.67
CA PRO A 257 -3.03 -1.95 10.03
C PRO A 257 -4.23 -2.54 10.79
N LEU A 258 -5.23 -3.01 10.08
CA LEU A 258 -6.44 -3.62 10.64
C LEU A 258 -6.45 -5.16 10.53
N SER A 259 -5.40 -5.77 10.02
CA SER A 259 -5.32 -7.22 9.76
C SER A 259 -5.49 -8.14 10.99
N SER A 260 -5.33 -7.58 12.20
CA SER A 260 -5.61 -8.30 13.45
C SER A 260 -7.04 -8.07 13.95
N TYR A 261 -7.85 -7.31 13.21
CA TYR A 261 -9.21 -6.93 13.53
C TYR A 261 -10.11 -7.36 12.39
N ASN A 262 -11.25 -7.95 12.69
CA ASN A 262 -12.26 -8.35 11.70
C ASN A 262 -11.67 -9.12 10.49
N LYS A 263 -10.99 -10.22 10.77
CA LYS A 263 -10.43 -11.12 9.77
C LYS A 263 -11.43 -12.23 9.49
N HIS A 264 -11.72 -12.50 8.22
CA HIS A 264 -12.66 -13.51 7.74
C HIS A 264 -11.96 -14.44 6.74
N SER A 265 -12.61 -15.53 6.37
CA SER A 265 -12.26 -16.28 5.17
C SER A 265 -12.97 -15.67 3.96
N LEU A 266 -12.30 -15.57 2.81
CA LEU A 266 -12.96 -15.16 1.56
C LEU A 266 -14.10 -16.12 1.19
N LEU A 267 -14.03 -17.36 1.64
CA LEU A 267 -15.05 -18.39 1.43
C LEU A 267 -16.35 -18.14 2.23
N ASP A 268 -16.32 -17.26 3.22
CA ASP A 268 -17.51 -16.90 4.02
C ASP A 268 -18.49 -16.00 3.23
N PHE A 269 -18.01 -15.38 2.13
CA PHE A 269 -18.79 -14.42 1.35
C PHE A 269 -19.34 -15.06 0.07
N GLN A 270 -20.62 -14.83 -0.19
CA GLN A 270 -21.27 -15.33 -1.39
C GLN A 270 -20.86 -14.56 -2.66
N ASN A 271 -20.53 -13.28 -2.52
CA ASN A 271 -20.17 -12.40 -3.60
C ASN A 271 -19.36 -11.18 -3.13
N HIS A 272 -18.79 -10.45 -4.09
CA HIS A 272 -17.97 -9.28 -3.87
C HIS A 272 -18.72 -8.12 -3.17
N GLU A 273 -20.03 -7.96 -3.43
CA GLU A 273 -20.83 -6.89 -2.82
C GLU A 273 -20.98 -7.11 -1.30
N GLU A 274 -21.28 -8.34 -0.88
CA GLU A 274 -21.35 -8.72 0.53
C GLU A 274 -20.02 -8.48 1.25
N LEU A 275 -18.91 -8.87 0.63
CA LEU A 275 -17.56 -8.61 1.13
C LEU A 275 -17.32 -7.11 1.35
N CYS A 276 -17.62 -6.29 0.31
CA CYS A 276 -17.41 -4.85 0.37
C CYS A 276 -18.25 -4.18 1.45
N HIS A 277 -19.52 -4.58 1.61
CA HIS A 277 -20.39 -4.06 2.65
C HIS A 277 -19.87 -4.40 4.04
N CYS A 278 -19.53 -5.66 4.29
CA CYS A 278 -18.97 -6.10 5.57
C CYS A 278 -17.79 -5.24 6.02
N PHE A 279 -16.80 -5.06 5.15
CA PHE A 279 -15.62 -4.30 5.51
C PHE A 279 -15.84 -2.77 5.52
N ALA A 280 -16.76 -2.25 4.72
CA ALA A 280 -17.13 -0.83 4.77
C ALA A 280 -17.82 -0.49 6.09
N ASP A 281 -18.75 -1.32 6.55
CA ASP A 281 -19.46 -1.13 7.82
C ASP A 281 -18.50 -1.20 9.00
N PHE A 282 -17.63 -2.21 9.02
CA PHE A 282 -16.59 -2.35 10.03
C PHE A 282 -15.64 -1.14 10.07
N HIS A 283 -15.15 -0.72 8.91
CA HIS A 283 -14.27 0.43 8.80
C HIS A 283 -14.95 1.73 9.28
N ASN A 284 -16.23 1.91 8.95
CA ASN A 284 -17.01 3.05 9.39
C ASN A 284 -17.25 3.02 10.90
N ALA A 285 -17.61 1.86 11.47
CA ALA A 285 -17.80 1.70 12.91
C ALA A 285 -16.53 2.06 13.68
N ILE A 286 -15.37 1.49 13.31
CA ILE A 286 -14.09 1.85 13.94
C ILE A 286 -13.81 3.35 13.81
N ARG A 287 -14.07 3.95 12.65
CA ARG A 287 -13.79 5.36 12.43
C ARG A 287 -14.66 6.28 13.27
N ILE A 288 -15.89 5.88 13.56
CA ILE A 288 -16.77 6.61 14.48
C ILE A 288 -16.20 6.56 15.90
N GLU A 289 -15.79 5.39 16.36
CA GLU A 289 -15.29 5.19 17.72
C GLU A 289 -13.93 5.83 17.98
N VAL A 290 -12.96 5.62 17.08
CA VAL A 290 -11.58 6.11 17.30
C VAL A 290 -11.35 7.54 16.84
N GLY A 291 -12.28 8.13 16.08
CA GLY A 291 -12.16 9.48 15.57
C GLY A 291 -10.99 9.65 14.57
N GLY A 292 -10.38 10.83 14.59
CA GLY A 292 -9.19 11.14 13.79
C GLY A 292 -7.92 11.15 14.63
N ILE A 293 -6.78 11.38 13.94
CA ILE A 293 -5.47 11.38 14.59
C ILE A 293 -5.24 12.57 15.53
N PHE A 294 -6.00 13.66 15.33
CA PHE A 294 -5.97 14.86 16.17
C PHE A 294 -7.31 15.02 16.92
N GLU A 295 -7.29 15.57 18.13
CA GLU A 295 -8.51 15.89 18.90
C GLU A 295 -9.44 16.82 18.13
N LYS A 296 -8.89 17.80 17.40
CA LYS A 296 -9.68 18.71 16.55
C LYS A 296 -10.45 18.01 15.43
N CYS A 297 -10.19 16.73 15.14
CA CYS A 297 -10.91 16.00 14.10
C CYS A 297 -12.38 15.77 14.45
N ASP A 298 -12.76 15.78 15.73
CA ASP A 298 -14.13 15.52 16.18
C ASP A 298 -15.11 16.62 15.71
N ASN A 299 -14.64 17.87 15.66
CA ASN A 299 -15.42 19.03 15.20
C ASN A 299 -14.86 19.62 13.88
N CYS A 300 -14.16 18.83 13.09
CA CYS A 300 -13.48 19.30 11.89
C CYS A 300 -14.44 19.43 10.71
N GLN A 301 -14.52 20.61 10.10
CA GLN A 301 -15.33 20.87 8.92
C GLN A 301 -14.93 20.04 7.69
N TYR A 302 -13.65 19.72 7.52
CA TYR A 302 -13.20 18.89 6.40
C TYR A 302 -13.66 17.44 6.57
N ARG A 303 -13.69 16.94 7.81
CA ARG A 303 -14.19 15.61 8.12
C ARG A 303 -15.71 15.54 7.97
N SER A 304 -16.45 16.51 8.47
CA SER A 304 -17.92 16.55 8.35
C SER A 304 -18.39 16.65 6.90
N LYS A 305 -17.58 17.27 6.01
CA LYS A 305 -17.84 17.34 4.57
C LYS A 305 -17.29 16.14 3.77
N GLY A 306 -16.70 15.14 4.42
CA GLY A 306 -16.12 13.98 3.77
C GLY A 306 -14.89 14.26 2.90
N LEU A 307 -14.22 15.41 3.08
CA LEU A 307 -13.01 15.78 2.35
C LEU A 307 -11.74 15.14 2.93
N CYS A 308 -11.77 14.81 4.22
CA CYS A 308 -10.68 14.18 4.95
C CYS A 308 -11.23 13.14 5.91
N SER A 309 -10.57 12.01 6.02
CA SER A 309 -10.95 10.97 6.99
C SER A 309 -10.33 11.15 8.39
N GLY A 310 -9.54 12.21 8.60
CA GLY A 310 -8.83 12.42 9.86
C GLY A 310 -7.54 11.59 9.98
N GLY A 311 -6.92 11.21 8.86
CA GLY A 311 -5.69 10.42 8.81
C GLY A 311 -5.93 8.90 8.84
N CYS A 312 -4.84 8.13 8.99
CA CYS A 312 -4.90 6.67 9.05
C CYS A 312 -5.49 6.18 10.39
N LEU A 313 -6.37 5.20 10.32
CA LEU A 313 -7.02 4.58 11.50
C LEU A 313 -6.02 3.99 12.50
N SER A 314 -4.87 3.50 12.04
CA SER A 314 -3.86 2.92 12.93
C SER A 314 -3.35 3.89 13.99
N HIS A 315 -3.33 5.20 13.73
CA HIS A 315 -3.00 6.21 14.74
C HIS A 315 -4.08 6.32 15.82
N GLY A 316 -5.36 6.30 15.44
CA GLY A 316 -6.48 6.29 16.38
C GLY A 316 -6.47 5.04 17.23
N LEU A 317 -6.36 3.87 16.60
CA LEU A 317 -6.28 2.58 17.30
C LEU A 317 -5.15 2.52 18.32
N ASN A 318 -3.98 3.09 18.03
CA ASN A 318 -2.88 3.14 18.99
C ASN A 318 -3.19 3.92 20.28
N LYS A 319 -4.14 4.84 20.25
CA LYS A 319 -4.59 5.57 21.47
C LYS A 319 -5.39 4.66 22.40
N PHE A 320 -6.09 3.66 21.83
CA PHE A 320 -7.06 2.82 22.54
C PHE A 320 -6.56 1.39 22.83
N ILE A 321 -5.35 1.02 22.40
CA ILE A 321 -4.82 -0.36 22.57
C ILE A 321 -4.73 -0.81 24.01
N ASN A 322 -4.64 0.11 24.96
CA ASN A 322 -4.65 -0.19 26.39
C ASN A 322 -6.06 -0.19 27.00
N GLU A 323 -7.11 0.07 26.22
CA GLU A 323 -8.49 0.15 26.70
C GLU A 323 -9.30 -1.05 26.17
N GLU A 324 -10.09 -1.66 27.06
CA GLU A 324 -10.95 -2.83 26.77
C GLU A 324 -11.94 -2.63 25.61
N HIS A 325 -12.17 -1.39 25.17
CA HIS A 325 -13.14 -1.04 24.14
C HIS A 325 -12.81 -1.62 22.75
N ILE A 326 -11.54 -1.80 22.40
CA ILE A 326 -11.17 -2.42 21.11
C ILE A 326 -11.46 -3.91 21.12
N ARG A 327 -11.44 -4.57 22.27
CA ARG A 327 -11.86 -5.98 22.39
C ARG A 327 -13.36 -6.15 22.15
N ASN A 328 -14.14 -5.13 22.47
CA ASN A 328 -15.61 -5.15 22.27
C ASN A 328 -16.01 -4.86 20.82
N ALA A 329 -15.21 -4.14 20.03
CA ALA A 329 -15.42 -4.00 18.58
C ALA A 329 -15.26 -5.34 17.81
N GLN A 330 -14.60 -6.34 18.41
CA GLN A 330 -14.60 -7.73 17.92
C GLN A 330 -15.92 -8.48 18.20
N VAL A 331 -16.85 -7.89 18.94
CA VAL A 331 -18.06 -8.56 19.47
C VAL A 331 -19.33 -8.15 18.73
N TYR A 332 -19.24 -7.45 17.60
CA TYR A 332 -20.39 -7.36 16.70
C TYR A 332 -20.24 -8.28 15.48
N PRO A 333 -20.24 -9.63 15.68
CA PRO A 333 -20.61 -10.53 14.62
C PRO A 333 -22.11 -10.72 14.71
N ASN A 334 -22.83 -10.39 13.65
CA ASN A 334 -24.16 -10.93 13.39
C ASN A 334 -25.23 -10.72 14.47
N THR A 335 -25.80 -9.53 14.56
CA THR A 335 -27.18 -9.35 14.95
C THR A 335 -27.87 -8.44 13.95
N LEU A 336 -28.13 -8.95 12.77
CA LEU A 336 -29.26 -8.57 11.94
C LEU A 336 -30.07 -9.85 11.76
N GLU A 337 -31.00 -10.12 12.70
CA GLU A 337 -32.22 -10.84 12.43
C GLU A 337 -33.22 -9.89 11.77
#